data_157ef16bb6b7ff6144fad8c838e968dd
#
_entry.id   157ef16bb6b7ff6144fad8c838e968dd
#
_cell.length_a   1.000
_cell.length_b   1.000
_cell.length_c   1.000
_cell.angle_alpha   90.00
_cell.angle_beta   90.00
_cell.angle_gamma   90.00
#
_symmetry.space_group_name_H-M   'P 1'
#
loop_
_entity.id
_entity.type
_entity.pdbx_description
1 polymer ?
#
loop_
_entity_poly.entity_id
_entity_poly.type
_entity_poly.pdbx_seq_one_letter_code
_entity_poly.pdbx_strand_id
1 'polypeptide(L)'
;KPGVFSIAAKATDSADIIATTEVKTDFRLMEAAPDLSTEMDSDGDGVSDADEGYDDSDNDGIVDYMDNIVESNLAPISEDSNRLLQSPEGTQLVLGEMAFANAKNSVLVSREKVIQIISELQLQLSESIDDKDYIYPLGLYDFTISGAIPSQSYYLVIPLPTAIEEGQVFRKYMGSKIGWQNFIENANNTLFSAKAIDEACPEPASRLYDYG
;
A
#
# COMPACT_ATOMS: atom_id res chain seq x y z
N LYS A 1 -3.46 -4.18 -25.30
CA LYS A 1 -3.84 -5.14 -24.26
C LYS A 1 -3.82 -4.38 -22.95
N PRO A 2 -4.87 -4.47 -22.13
CA PRO A 2 -4.87 -3.86 -20.80
C PRO A 2 -3.69 -4.37 -19.97
N GLY A 3 -3.13 -3.53 -19.11
CA GLY A 3 -2.03 -3.90 -18.25
C GLY A 3 -1.52 -2.72 -17.42
N VAL A 4 -0.65 -3.00 -16.48
CA VAL A 4 0.08 -2.00 -15.70
C VAL A 4 1.44 -1.77 -16.34
N PHE A 5 1.84 -0.52 -16.46
CA PHE A 5 3.11 -0.08 -17.04
C PHE A 5 3.79 0.87 -16.07
N SER A 6 5.09 0.71 -15.93
CA SER A 6 5.90 1.61 -15.13
C SER A 6 6.83 2.44 -16.02
N ILE A 7 6.93 3.72 -15.74
CA ILE A 7 7.94 4.60 -16.30
C ILE A 7 8.89 5.00 -15.19
N ALA A 8 10.18 4.74 -15.37
CA ALA A 8 11.21 5.14 -14.42
C ALA A 8 12.13 6.18 -15.08
N ALA A 9 12.37 7.28 -14.39
CA ALA A 9 13.38 8.27 -14.74
C ALA A 9 14.51 8.20 -13.73
N LYS A 10 15.74 8.02 -14.21
CA LYS A 10 16.93 7.96 -13.39
C LYS A 10 17.84 9.13 -13.67
N ALA A 11 18.19 9.89 -12.63
CA ALA A 11 19.18 10.94 -12.69
C ALA A 11 20.44 10.50 -11.93
N THR A 12 21.60 10.72 -12.52
CA THR A 12 22.89 10.41 -11.90
C THR A 12 23.76 11.68 -11.90
N ASP A 13 24.23 12.06 -10.74
CA ASP A 13 25.23 13.14 -10.61
C ASP A 13 26.60 12.63 -11.06
N SER A 14 27.38 13.48 -11.70
CA SER A 14 28.75 13.19 -12.17
C SER A 14 29.83 13.67 -11.21
N ALA A 15 29.47 14.07 -9.99
CA ALA A 15 30.42 14.47 -8.96
C ALA A 15 31.23 13.27 -8.41
N ASP A 16 32.28 13.53 -7.62
CA ASP A 16 33.15 12.51 -7.03
C ASP A 16 32.40 11.49 -6.14
N ILE A 17 31.23 11.84 -5.64
CA ILE A 17 30.28 10.95 -4.99
C ILE A 17 29.09 10.80 -5.94
N ILE A 18 29.00 9.68 -6.63
CA ILE A 18 27.91 9.40 -7.57
C ILE A 18 26.61 9.19 -6.76
N ALA A 19 25.77 10.21 -6.76
CA ALA A 19 24.39 10.09 -6.27
C ALA A 19 23.47 9.74 -7.43
N THR A 20 22.62 8.76 -7.23
CA THR A 20 21.59 8.37 -8.19
C THR A 20 20.23 8.49 -7.52
N THR A 21 19.31 9.16 -8.16
CA THR A 21 17.89 9.15 -7.80
C THR A 21 17.07 8.55 -8.93
N GLU A 22 16.04 7.83 -8.57
CA GLU A 22 15.09 7.23 -9.50
C GLU A 22 13.68 7.61 -9.06
N VAL A 23 12.88 8.09 -10.02
CA VAL A 23 11.44 8.32 -9.85
C VAL A 23 10.71 7.33 -10.73
N LYS A 24 9.77 6.61 -10.16
CA LYS A 24 8.94 5.62 -10.84
C LYS A 24 7.48 6.05 -10.73
N THR A 25 6.75 5.91 -11.84
CA THR A 25 5.30 6.12 -11.88
C THR A 25 4.67 4.94 -12.58
N ASP A 26 3.64 4.38 -12.00
CA ASP A 26 2.89 3.26 -12.54
C ASP A 26 1.63 3.76 -13.24
N PHE A 27 1.28 3.12 -14.36
CA PHE A 27 0.11 3.42 -15.16
C PHE A 27 -0.70 2.16 -15.38
N ARG A 28 -2.02 2.26 -15.26
CA ARG A 28 -2.94 1.20 -15.68
C ARG A 28 -3.53 1.57 -17.04
N LEU A 29 -3.32 0.71 -18.05
CA LEU A 29 -3.97 0.85 -19.33
C LEU A 29 -5.27 0.04 -19.32
N MET A 30 -6.38 0.71 -19.53
CA MET A 30 -7.72 0.13 -19.69
C MET A 30 -8.10 0.06 -21.16
N GLU A 31 -9.00 -0.84 -21.56
CA GLU A 31 -9.52 -0.90 -22.94
C GLU A 31 -10.38 0.31 -23.27
N ALA A 32 -11.16 0.77 -22.31
CA ALA A 32 -11.91 2.03 -22.37
C ALA A 32 -12.08 2.57 -20.95
N ALA A 33 -12.15 3.90 -20.81
CA ALA A 33 -12.63 4.50 -19.59
C ALA A 33 -14.12 4.17 -19.42
N PRO A 34 -14.61 3.86 -18.21
CA PRO A 34 -16.04 3.69 -17.97
C PRO A 34 -16.78 5.03 -18.23
N ASP A 35 -18.01 4.96 -18.69
CA ASP A 35 -18.86 6.14 -18.77
C ASP A 35 -19.31 6.50 -17.35
N LEU A 36 -18.90 7.64 -16.84
CA LEU A 36 -19.30 8.12 -15.53
C LEU A 36 -20.71 8.71 -15.57
N SER A 37 -21.54 8.35 -14.61
CA SER A 37 -22.95 8.70 -14.53
C SER A 37 -23.23 9.67 -13.39
N THR A 38 -24.15 10.61 -13.62
CA THR A 38 -24.67 11.48 -12.55
C THR A 38 -25.67 10.77 -11.62
N GLU A 39 -26.03 9.52 -11.91
CA GLU A 39 -26.96 8.71 -11.13
C GLU A 39 -26.22 7.59 -10.35
N MET A 40 -24.95 7.36 -10.64
CA MET A 40 -24.10 6.41 -9.95
C MET A 40 -23.22 7.14 -8.93
N ASP A 41 -22.96 6.47 -7.83
CA ASP A 41 -22.08 6.83 -6.73
C ASP A 41 -21.38 5.53 -6.35
N SER A 42 -20.20 5.31 -6.94
CA SER A 42 -19.55 3.98 -6.94
C SER A 42 -18.83 3.68 -5.62
N ASP A 43 -18.43 4.69 -4.87
CA ASP A 43 -17.75 4.56 -3.58
C ASP A 43 -18.64 4.86 -2.38
N GLY A 44 -19.84 5.47 -2.64
CA GLY A 44 -20.88 5.67 -1.62
C GLY A 44 -20.67 6.89 -0.73
N ASP A 45 -19.91 7.90 -1.17
CA ASP A 45 -19.61 9.10 -0.40
C ASP A 45 -20.69 10.19 -0.52
N GLY A 46 -21.60 10.06 -1.50
CA GLY A 46 -22.72 10.95 -1.76
C GLY A 46 -22.47 11.95 -2.88
N VAL A 47 -21.32 11.90 -3.55
CA VAL A 47 -21.03 12.60 -4.80
C VAL A 47 -21.27 11.64 -5.97
N SER A 48 -21.60 12.12 -7.15
CA SER A 48 -21.81 11.23 -8.29
C SER A 48 -20.49 10.95 -9.02
N ASP A 49 -20.34 9.77 -9.60
CA ASP A 49 -19.15 9.39 -10.40
C ASP A 49 -18.80 10.47 -11.45
N ALA A 50 -19.81 11.09 -12.07
CA ALA A 50 -19.60 12.10 -13.10
C ALA A 50 -19.12 13.46 -12.54
N ASP A 51 -19.47 13.77 -11.29
CA ASP A 51 -19.03 15.01 -10.64
C ASP A 51 -17.60 14.88 -10.07
N GLU A 52 -17.19 13.67 -9.70
CA GLU A 52 -15.84 13.36 -9.22
C GLU A 52 -14.84 13.20 -10.37
N GLY A 53 -15.20 12.43 -11.37
CA GLY A 53 -14.35 12.25 -12.56
C GLY A 53 -13.25 11.19 -12.40
N TYR A 54 -12.24 11.27 -13.27
CA TYR A 54 -11.13 10.31 -13.32
C TYR A 54 -9.86 10.83 -12.65
N ASP A 55 -9.93 11.94 -11.96
CA ASP A 55 -8.77 12.47 -11.24
C ASP A 55 -8.44 11.57 -10.03
N ASP A 56 -7.31 11.77 -9.43
CA ASP A 56 -6.79 11.12 -8.22
C ASP A 56 -6.26 12.26 -7.36
N SER A 57 -7.17 12.87 -6.58
CA SER A 57 -6.95 14.17 -5.94
C SER A 57 -5.94 14.11 -4.81
N ASP A 58 -5.87 13.00 -4.10
CA ASP A 58 -4.93 12.79 -3.01
C ASP A 58 -3.68 12.00 -3.45
N ASN A 59 -3.67 11.50 -4.69
CA ASN A 59 -2.59 10.76 -5.35
C ASN A 59 -2.20 9.47 -4.63
N ASP A 60 -3.17 8.73 -4.15
CA ASP A 60 -2.97 7.44 -3.49
C ASP A 60 -2.95 6.26 -4.47
N GLY A 61 -3.39 6.48 -5.72
CA GLY A 61 -3.49 5.51 -6.81
C GLY A 61 -4.90 4.98 -7.01
N ILE A 62 -5.90 5.55 -6.33
CA ILE A 62 -7.33 5.30 -6.52
C ILE A 62 -7.93 6.55 -7.18
N VAL A 63 -8.77 6.39 -8.18
CA VAL A 63 -9.43 7.51 -8.86
C VAL A 63 -10.61 8.01 -8.03
N ASP A 64 -10.86 9.33 -8.05
CA ASP A 64 -11.84 10.00 -7.19
C ASP A 64 -13.22 9.32 -7.20
N TYR A 65 -13.78 8.95 -8.36
CA TYR A 65 -15.09 8.30 -8.43
C TYR A 65 -15.18 6.90 -7.77
N MET A 66 -14.07 6.38 -7.27
CA MET A 66 -13.96 5.10 -6.56
C MET A 66 -13.30 5.23 -5.19
N ASP A 67 -13.04 6.44 -4.73
CA ASP A 67 -12.30 6.73 -3.52
C ASP A 67 -13.05 7.69 -2.60
N ASN A 68 -13.64 7.12 -1.55
CA ASN A 68 -14.30 7.90 -0.50
C ASN A 68 -13.34 8.37 0.61
N ILE A 69 -12.02 8.22 0.43
CA ILE A 69 -11.00 8.62 1.39
C ILE A 69 -10.20 9.78 0.80
N VAL A 70 -10.41 10.96 1.31
CA VAL A 70 -9.74 12.19 0.84
C VAL A 70 -8.45 12.52 1.60
N GLU A 71 -8.16 11.77 2.66
CA GLU A 71 -6.98 11.96 3.48
C GLU A 71 -5.79 11.16 2.95
N SER A 72 -4.83 11.83 2.36
CA SER A 72 -3.66 11.20 1.72
C SER A 72 -2.81 10.30 2.62
N ASN A 73 -2.95 10.39 3.94
CA ASN A 73 -2.25 9.53 4.90
C ASN A 73 -3.05 8.29 5.33
N LEU A 74 -4.21 8.06 4.74
CA LEU A 74 -5.04 6.89 4.94
C LEU A 74 -5.12 6.07 3.65
N ALA A 75 -5.30 4.76 3.76
CA ALA A 75 -5.54 3.90 2.61
C ALA A 75 -6.44 2.71 2.99
N PRO A 76 -7.40 2.31 2.13
CA PRO A 76 -8.27 1.16 2.39
C PRO A 76 -7.45 -0.13 2.50
N ILE A 77 -7.72 -0.94 3.52
CA ILE A 77 -7.08 -2.26 3.63
C ILE A 77 -7.69 -3.24 2.65
N SER A 78 -9.02 -3.28 2.54
CA SER A 78 -9.74 -4.11 1.58
C SER A 78 -11.08 -3.49 1.23
N GLU A 79 -11.63 -3.80 0.05
CA GLU A 79 -12.94 -3.33 -0.43
C GLU A 79 -14.10 -3.63 0.55
N ASP A 80 -14.01 -4.74 1.28
CA ASP A 80 -15.07 -5.20 2.18
C ASP A 80 -14.90 -4.72 3.63
N SER A 81 -14.00 -3.76 3.89
CA SER A 81 -13.63 -3.37 5.24
C SER A 81 -13.49 -1.86 5.40
N ASN A 82 -14.13 -1.30 6.41
CA ASN A 82 -13.94 0.09 6.83
C ASN A 82 -12.61 0.35 7.57
N ARG A 83 -11.67 -0.62 7.53
CA ARG A 83 -10.38 -0.49 8.20
C ARG A 83 -9.39 0.19 7.26
N LEU A 84 -8.73 1.21 7.78
CA LEU A 84 -7.77 2.02 7.05
C LEU A 84 -6.35 1.79 7.60
N LEU A 85 -5.40 1.56 6.71
CA LEU A 85 -3.99 1.73 6.98
C LEU A 85 -3.77 3.22 7.24
N GLN A 86 -2.96 3.57 8.24
CA GLN A 86 -2.73 4.97 8.59
C GLN A 86 -1.25 5.24 8.77
N SER A 87 -0.75 6.26 8.09
CA SER A 87 0.57 6.86 8.30
C SER A 87 0.45 8.22 9.01
N PRO A 88 1.52 8.81 9.53
CA PRO A 88 1.46 10.11 10.18
C PRO A 88 0.99 11.22 9.23
N GLU A 89 0.32 12.23 9.79
CA GLU A 89 -0.04 13.44 9.06
C GLU A 89 1.16 14.06 8.33
N GLY A 90 0.93 14.57 7.12
CA GLY A 90 1.96 15.15 6.27
C GLY A 90 2.78 14.11 5.49
N THR A 91 2.48 12.83 5.63
CA THR A 91 2.90 11.77 4.70
C THR A 91 1.75 11.37 3.79
N GLN A 92 2.04 10.60 2.76
CA GLN A 92 1.06 10.10 1.81
C GLN A 92 1.22 8.59 1.69
N LEU A 93 0.12 7.86 1.80
CA LEU A 93 0.04 6.44 1.49
C LEU A 93 -0.36 6.28 0.02
N VAL A 94 0.36 5.47 -0.70
CA VAL A 94 0.11 5.18 -2.11
C VAL A 94 0.04 3.67 -2.29
N LEU A 95 -0.88 3.18 -3.09
CA LEU A 95 -0.93 1.76 -3.44
C LEU A 95 0.41 1.29 -3.99
N GLY A 96 0.89 0.17 -3.49
CA GLY A 96 2.07 -0.50 -4.06
C GLY A 96 1.79 -1.09 -5.45
N GLU A 97 2.83 -1.49 -6.16
CA GLU A 97 2.73 -1.99 -7.54
C GLU A 97 1.78 -3.20 -7.67
N MET A 98 1.82 -4.12 -6.71
CA MET A 98 0.95 -5.30 -6.70
C MET A 98 -0.48 -4.95 -6.31
N ALA A 99 -0.66 -4.06 -5.33
CA ALA A 99 -1.97 -3.55 -4.92
C ALA A 99 -2.63 -2.80 -6.08
N PHE A 100 -1.91 -1.90 -6.72
CA PHE A 100 -2.37 -1.19 -7.92
C PHE A 100 -2.74 -2.14 -9.06
N ALA A 101 -1.90 -3.15 -9.33
CA ALA A 101 -2.16 -4.16 -10.36
C ALA A 101 -3.31 -5.11 -10.00
N ASN A 102 -3.59 -5.30 -8.71
CA ASN A 102 -4.73 -6.07 -8.23
C ASN A 102 -6.08 -5.43 -8.58
N ALA A 103 -6.12 -4.10 -8.74
CA ALA A 103 -7.31 -3.34 -9.11
C ALA A 103 -8.48 -3.50 -8.12
N LYS A 104 -8.17 -3.54 -6.83
CA LYS A 104 -9.13 -3.68 -5.75
C LYS A 104 -9.21 -2.43 -4.85
N ASN A 105 -8.59 -1.34 -5.28
CA ASN A 105 -8.57 -0.07 -4.57
C ASN A 105 -8.24 -0.23 -3.08
N SER A 106 -7.25 -1.08 -2.79
CA SER A 106 -6.88 -1.43 -1.42
C SER A 106 -5.47 -1.99 -1.36
N VAL A 107 -4.81 -1.83 -0.22
CA VAL A 107 -3.40 -2.22 -0.03
C VAL A 107 -3.21 -3.73 0.16
N LEU A 108 -4.28 -4.49 0.44
CA LEU A 108 -4.20 -5.91 0.72
C LEU A 108 -4.27 -6.74 -0.56
N VAL A 109 -3.28 -7.59 -0.76
CA VAL A 109 -3.22 -8.53 -1.90
C VAL A 109 -2.99 -9.94 -1.40
N SER A 110 -3.74 -10.92 -1.89
CA SER A 110 -3.45 -12.31 -1.54
C SER A 110 -2.14 -12.76 -2.19
N ARG A 111 -1.45 -13.71 -1.55
CA ARG A 111 -0.20 -14.29 -2.09
C ARG A 111 -0.42 -14.89 -3.48
N GLU A 112 -1.52 -15.61 -3.66
CA GLU A 112 -1.89 -16.23 -4.94
C GLU A 112 -2.06 -15.18 -6.03
N LYS A 113 -2.68 -14.04 -5.69
CA LYS A 113 -2.87 -12.93 -6.64
C LYS A 113 -1.55 -12.25 -6.99
N VAL A 114 -0.64 -12.07 -6.05
CA VAL A 114 0.71 -11.56 -6.33
C VAL A 114 1.43 -12.47 -7.33
N ILE A 115 1.41 -13.78 -7.12
CA ILE A 115 2.02 -14.76 -8.04
C ILE A 115 1.36 -14.69 -9.44
N GLN A 116 0.04 -14.56 -9.49
CA GLN A 116 -0.70 -14.40 -10.75
C GLN A 116 -0.27 -13.11 -11.49
N ILE A 117 -0.25 -11.96 -10.81
CA ILE A 117 0.15 -10.66 -11.39
C ILE A 117 1.56 -10.75 -11.96
N ILE A 118 2.50 -11.31 -11.21
CA ILE A 118 3.88 -11.50 -11.67
C ILE A 118 3.93 -12.31 -12.97
N SER A 119 3.17 -13.40 -13.03
CA SER A 119 3.11 -14.25 -14.21
C SER A 119 2.47 -13.54 -15.41
N GLU A 120 1.40 -12.80 -15.20
CA GLU A 120 0.66 -12.08 -16.25
C GLU A 120 1.46 -10.92 -16.85
N LEU A 121 2.15 -10.17 -16.00
CA LEU A 121 2.96 -9.03 -16.42
C LEU A 121 4.35 -9.43 -16.91
N GLN A 122 4.69 -10.73 -16.86
CA GLN A 122 6.02 -11.26 -17.19
C GLN A 122 7.15 -10.51 -16.47
N LEU A 123 6.87 -10.06 -15.26
CA LEU A 123 7.86 -9.39 -14.44
C LEU A 123 8.97 -10.39 -14.13
N GLN A 124 10.20 -10.00 -14.41
CA GLN A 124 11.38 -10.76 -13.98
C GLN A 124 11.63 -10.53 -12.48
N LEU A 125 10.61 -10.81 -11.66
CA LEU A 125 10.80 -10.81 -10.23
C LEU A 125 11.47 -12.12 -9.85
N SER A 126 12.51 -11.99 -9.06
CA SER A 126 13.27 -13.14 -8.58
C SER A 126 12.35 -14.10 -7.82
N GLU A 127 12.69 -15.39 -7.78
CA GLU A 127 12.05 -16.41 -6.92
C GLU A 127 11.90 -15.95 -5.45
N SER A 128 12.62 -14.91 -5.07
CA SER A 128 12.60 -14.33 -3.72
C SER A 128 11.28 -13.71 -3.29
N ILE A 129 10.35 -13.40 -4.21
CA ILE A 129 9.03 -12.86 -3.84
C ILE A 129 8.06 -13.96 -3.39
N ASP A 130 8.28 -15.20 -3.81
CA ASP A 130 7.49 -16.36 -3.41
C ASP A 130 8.07 -16.97 -2.12
N ASP A 131 7.61 -16.48 -0.98
CA ASP A 131 8.03 -16.94 0.36
C ASP A 131 7.37 -18.28 0.71
N LYS A 132 7.85 -19.36 0.11
CA LYS A 132 7.23 -20.69 0.14
C LYS A 132 7.13 -21.32 1.52
N ASP A 133 8.00 -20.90 2.43
CA ASP A 133 8.10 -21.48 3.78
C ASP A 133 7.08 -20.88 4.76
N TYR A 134 6.32 -19.87 4.33
CA TYR A 134 5.37 -19.14 5.18
C TYR A 134 3.96 -19.10 4.58
N ILE A 135 2.98 -19.06 5.47
CA ILE A 135 1.56 -18.86 5.15
C ILE A 135 1.20 -17.43 5.53
N TYR A 136 0.47 -16.75 4.68
CA TYR A 136 0.00 -15.38 4.87
C TYR A 136 -1.53 -15.36 5.02
N PRO A 137 -2.07 -15.71 6.20
CA PRO A 137 -3.52 -15.84 6.38
C PRO A 137 -4.26 -14.50 6.25
N LEU A 138 -3.55 -13.39 6.46
CA LEU A 138 -4.10 -12.04 6.34
C LEU A 138 -3.75 -11.37 5.00
N GLY A 139 -3.07 -12.08 4.08
CA GLY A 139 -2.57 -11.51 2.83
C GLY A 139 -1.27 -10.72 3.00
N LEU A 140 -0.94 -9.96 1.97
CA LEU A 140 0.25 -9.10 1.88
C LEU A 140 -0.20 -7.65 1.75
N TYR A 141 0.34 -6.77 2.57
CA TYR A 141 0.10 -5.33 2.48
C TYR A 141 1.14 -4.72 1.54
N ASP A 142 0.68 -4.12 0.45
CA ASP A 142 1.55 -3.53 -0.56
C ASP A 142 1.24 -2.05 -0.75
N PHE A 143 2.11 -1.21 -0.24
CA PHE A 143 1.96 0.25 -0.21
C PHE A 143 3.32 0.94 -0.18
N THR A 144 3.30 2.23 -0.51
CA THR A 144 4.44 3.15 -0.40
C THR A 144 4.06 4.31 0.51
N ILE A 145 4.97 4.73 1.37
CA ILE A 145 4.85 6.00 2.12
C ILE A 145 5.74 7.02 1.45
N SER A 146 5.14 8.08 0.90
CA SER A 146 5.85 9.22 0.33
C SER A 146 5.83 10.41 1.29
N GLY A 147 6.60 11.46 1.00
CA GLY A 147 6.72 12.63 1.88
C GLY A 147 7.52 12.39 3.17
N ALA A 148 8.04 11.18 3.39
CA ALA A 148 8.84 10.86 4.55
C ALA A 148 10.21 11.57 4.51
N ILE A 149 10.60 12.19 5.62
CA ILE A 149 11.89 12.87 5.75
C ILE A 149 12.96 11.86 6.20
N PRO A 150 14.08 11.74 5.49
CA PRO A 150 15.16 10.82 5.87
C PRO A 150 15.62 11.01 7.32
N SER A 151 15.90 9.91 8.00
CA SER A 151 16.37 9.87 9.40
C SER A 151 15.32 10.27 10.45
N GLN A 152 14.07 10.41 10.08
CA GLN A 152 12.96 10.51 11.03
C GLN A 152 12.29 9.14 11.24
N SER A 153 11.66 8.98 12.41
CA SER A 153 10.85 7.81 12.73
C SER A 153 9.38 8.11 12.48
N TYR A 154 8.68 7.14 11.90
CA TYR A 154 7.27 7.23 11.57
C TYR A 154 6.51 6.05 12.17
N TYR A 155 5.31 6.32 12.67
CA TYR A 155 4.40 5.30 13.14
C TYR A 155 3.42 4.94 12.04
N LEU A 156 3.37 3.68 11.69
CA LEU A 156 2.39 3.13 10.75
C LEU A 156 1.40 2.27 11.53
N VAL A 157 0.11 2.55 11.41
CA VAL A 157 -0.95 1.76 12.02
C VAL A 157 -1.51 0.79 10.99
N ILE A 158 -1.42 -0.50 11.28
CA ILE A 158 -1.94 -1.58 10.43
C ILE A 158 -3.07 -2.27 11.21
N PRO A 159 -4.34 -1.99 10.89
CA PRO A 159 -5.45 -2.70 11.50
C PRO A 159 -5.47 -4.17 11.10
N LEU A 160 -5.51 -5.05 12.08
CA LEU A 160 -5.59 -6.49 11.87
C LEU A 160 -7.00 -7.00 12.20
N PRO A 161 -7.54 -7.99 11.46
CA PRO A 161 -8.86 -8.56 11.74
C PRO A 161 -8.89 -9.37 13.03
N THR A 162 -7.74 -9.89 13.42
CA THR A 162 -7.56 -10.73 14.63
C THR A 162 -6.25 -10.35 15.33
N ALA A 163 -6.15 -10.67 16.60
CA ALA A 163 -4.88 -10.56 17.32
C ALA A 163 -3.82 -11.48 16.69
N ILE A 164 -2.55 -11.07 16.79
CA ILE A 164 -1.42 -11.91 16.41
C ILE A 164 -1.30 -13.05 17.43
N GLU A 165 -1.22 -14.27 16.95
CA GLU A 165 -1.08 -15.46 17.79
C GLU A 165 0.39 -15.79 18.06
N GLU A 166 0.63 -16.53 19.15
CA GLU A 166 1.98 -16.99 19.49
C GLU A 166 2.58 -17.81 18.34
N GLY A 167 3.82 -17.49 17.99
CA GLY A 167 4.55 -18.15 16.88
C GLY A 167 4.33 -17.51 15.50
N GLN A 168 3.42 -16.56 15.36
CA GLN A 168 3.32 -15.75 14.16
C GLN A 168 4.47 -14.72 14.11
N VAL A 169 4.91 -14.42 12.90
CA VAL A 169 6.00 -13.47 12.67
C VAL A 169 5.56 -12.39 11.68
N PHE A 170 5.95 -11.17 11.94
CA PHE A 170 5.81 -10.09 10.97
C PHE A 170 6.95 -10.18 9.96
N ARG A 171 6.62 -10.20 8.67
CA ARG A 171 7.61 -10.30 7.61
C ARG A 171 7.61 -9.07 6.73
N LYS A 172 8.77 -8.71 6.23
CA LYS A 172 8.95 -7.57 5.33
C LYS A 172 9.71 -8.00 4.08
N TYR A 173 9.22 -7.61 2.91
CA TYR A 173 9.94 -7.77 1.66
C TYR A 173 10.95 -6.63 1.47
N MET A 174 12.21 -6.98 1.31
CA MET A 174 13.33 -6.05 1.21
C MET A 174 13.87 -5.92 -0.21
N GLY A 175 13.01 -6.18 -1.20
CA GLY A 175 13.35 -6.13 -2.62
C GLY A 175 14.01 -7.41 -3.14
N SER A 176 14.17 -7.50 -4.47
CA SER A 176 14.57 -8.73 -5.18
C SER A 176 15.95 -9.26 -4.80
N LYS A 177 16.83 -8.42 -4.29
CA LYS A 177 18.20 -8.84 -3.90
C LYS A 177 18.26 -9.52 -2.54
N ILE A 178 17.35 -9.18 -1.63
CA ILE A 178 17.35 -9.65 -0.23
C ILE A 178 16.18 -10.61 0.01
N GLY A 179 15.03 -10.36 -0.62
CA GLY A 179 13.81 -11.14 -0.42
C GLY A 179 13.11 -10.82 0.90
N TRP A 180 12.34 -11.78 1.38
CA TRP A 180 11.58 -11.69 2.62
C TRP A 180 12.47 -11.87 3.84
N GLN A 181 12.28 -11.01 4.83
CA GLN A 181 12.98 -11.07 6.12
C GLN A 181 11.96 -11.01 7.26
N ASN A 182 12.23 -11.70 8.36
CA ASN A 182 11.48 -11.45 9.58
C ASN A 182 11.73 -10.03 10.04
N PHE A 183 10.67 -9.37 10.49
CA PHE A 183 10.83 -8.09 11.16
C PHE A 183 11.62 -8.31 12.45
N ILE A 184 12.69 -7.56 12.63
CA ILE A 184 13.54 -7.64 13.81
C ILE A 184 13.48 -6.30 14.52
N GLU A 185 13.01 -6.31 15.75
CA GLU A 185 13.02 -5.13 16.60
C GLU A 185 14.44 -4.72 16.97
N ASN A 186 14.67 -3.44 16.91
CA ASN A 186 15.95 -2.81 17.27
C ASN A 186 15.72 -1.31 17.57
N ALA A 187 16.78 -0.56 17.79
CA ALA A 187 16.70 0.87 18.09
C ALA A 187 15.96 1.72 17.03
N ASN A 188 15.81 1.21 15.80
CA ASN A 188 15.20 1.94 14.68
C ASN A 188 13.85 1.34 14.24
N ASN A 189 13.48 0.16 14.73
CA ASN A 189 12.26 -0.54 14.33
C ASN A 189 11.66 -1.23 15.55
N THR A 190 10.44 -0.87 15.90
CA THR A 190 9.73 -1.41 17.06
C THR A 190 8.28 -1.70 16.67
N LEU A 191 7.74 -2.79 17.19
CA LEU A 191 6.32 -3.12 17.08
C LEU A 191 5.61 -2.70 18.37
N PHE A 192 4.42 -2.15 18.20
CA PHE A 192 3.51 -1.85 19.30
C PHE A 192 2.15 -2.42 18.93
N SER A 193 1.40 -2.83 19.90
CA SER A 193 0.04 -3.30 19.71
C SER A 193 -0.95 -2.52 20.55
N ALA A 194 -2.17 -2.38 20.06
CA ALA A 194 -3.28 -1.82 20.80
C ALA A 194 -4.56 -2.56 20.43
N LYS A 195 -5.48 -2.63 21.38
CA LYS A 195 -6.83 -3.11 21.09
C LYS A 195 -7.63 -2.02 20.39
N ALA A 196 -8.39 -2.39 19.37
CA ALA A 196 -9.32 -1.47 18.72
C ALA A 196 -10.37 -0.94 19.74
N ILE A 197 -10.75 0.30 19.57
CA ILE A 197 -11.82 0.98 20.33
C ILE A 197 -12.90 1.30 19.31
N ASP A 198 -14.12 0.81 19.54
CA ASP A 198 -15.26 0.99 18.63
C ASP A 198 -14.92 0.64 17.16
N GLU A 199 -14.20 -0.50 17.00
CA GLU A 199 -13.73 -1.04 15.72
C GLU A 199 -12.63 -0.23 15.02
N ALA A 200 -12.18 0.89 15.58
CA ALA A 200 -11.07 1.70 15.05
C ALA A 200 -9.77 1.47 15.83
N CYS A 201 -8.65 1.55 15.13
CA CYS A 201 -7.34 1.61 15.77
C CYS A 201 -7.15 2.99 16.42
N PRO A 202 -6.45 3.05 17.58
CA PRO A 202 -6.02 4.33 18.12
C PRO A 202 -5.12 5.09 17.14
N GLU A 203 -5.12 6.41 17.24
CA GLU A 203 -4.23 7.28 16.47
C GLU A 203 -2.75 6.87 16.61
N PRO A 204 -1.94 7.06 15.54
CA PRO A 204 -0.50 6.82 15.61
C PRO A 204 0.14 7.54 16.82
N ALA A 205 1.10 6.89 17.46
CA ALA A 205 1.75 7.37 18.68
C ALA A 205 0.84 7.53 19.93
N SER A 206 -0.38 7.00 19.90
CA SER A 206 -1.24 6.95 21.09
C SER A 206 -0.56 6.17 22.22
N ARG A 207 -0.79 6.61 23.47
CA ARG A 207 -0.33 5.89 24.66
C ARG A 207 -1.09 4.58 24.93
N LEU A 208 -2.08 4.27 24.12
CA LEU A 208 -2.82 3.00 24.17
C LEU A 208 -2.06 1.85 23.53
N TYR A 209 -0.99 2.15 22.77
CA TYR A 209 -0.11 1.13 22.23
C TYR A 209 0.88 0.66 23.27
N ASP A 210 0.83 -0.62 23.55
CA ASP A 210 1.78 -1.30 24.42
C ASP A 210 2.93 -1.89 23.58
N TYR A 211 4.08 -2.04 24.20
CA TYR A 211 5.22 -2.74 23.61
C TYR A 211 4.84 -4.21 23.39
N GLY A 212 4.98 -4.66 22.12
CA GLY A 212 4.58 -5.99 21.67
C GLY A 212 5.61 -7.08 22.01
#